data_9ef4c94d70da4889a1a30635a87d410b
#
_entry.id   9ef4c94d70da4889a1a30635a87d410b
#
_cell.length_a   1.000
_cell.length_b   1.000
_cell.length_c   1.000
_cell.angle_alpha   90.00
_cell.angle_beta   90.00
_cell.angle_gamma   90.00
#
_symmetry.space_group_name_H-M   'P 1'
#
loop_
_entity.id
_entity.type
_entity.pdbx_description
1 polymer ?
#
loop_
_entity_poly.entity_id
_entity_poly.type
_entity_poly.pdbx_seq_one_letter_code
_entity_poly.pdbx_strand_id
1 'polypeptide(L)'
;MKNKTLWTDTEGKPIQAHGGMILQHKGIYYWYGENKDTETVNRHVDFIGISCYSSEDLENWRNEGIVLSPVVNNPAHMLYTKNICERPRVLYNKSTKQFVMYTHADTADYYYAGVNVAVAASPTGPFVWLKSFQPNQQVS
;
A
#
# COMPACT_ATOMS: atom_id res chain seq x y z
N MET A 1 -24.77 15.80 6.92
CA MET A 1 -24.63 15.22 5.61
C MET A 1 -23.79 13.98 5.63
N LYS A 2 -24.35 12.93 5.15
CA LYS A 2 -23.66 11.66 5.16
C LYS A 2 -22.41 11.68 4.31
N ASN A 3 -22.47 12.33 3.16
CA ASN A 3 -21.37 12.36 2.25
C ASN A 3 -20.16 13.13 2.76
N LYS A 4 -20.31 13.81 3.90
CA LYS A 4 -19.20 14.51 4.51
C LYS A 4 -18.60 13.73 5.65
N THR A 5 -19.15 12.56 5.94
CA THR A 5 -18.65 11.73 7.01
C THR A 5 -17.44 10.96 6.49
N LEU A 6 -16.38 10.95 7.26
CA LEU A 6 -15.20 10.15 6.92
C LEU A 6 -15.57 8.68 6.94
N TRP A 7 -14.94 7.91 6.06
CA TRP A 7 -15.06 6.46 6.11
C TRP A 7 -14.31 5.97 7.34
N THR A 8 -14.98 5.10 8.10
CA THR A 8 -14.39 4.57 9.33
C THR A 8 -14.38 3.06 9.27
N ASP A 9 -13.46 2.47 10.03
CA ASP A 9 -13.39 1.02 10.16
C ASP A 9 -14.35 0.54 11.25
N THR A 10 -14.33 -0.76 11.53
CA THR A 10 -15.25 -1.37 12.50
C THR A 10 -15.01 -0.88 13.92
N GLU A 11 -13.91 -0.19 14.17
CA GLU A 11 -13.63 0.38 15.48
C GLU A 11 -13.86 1.88 15.52
N GLY A 12 -14.43 2.42 14.46
CA GLY A 12 -14.77 3.84 14.41
C GLY A 12 -13.61 4.75 14.04
N LYS A 13 -12.51 4.20 13.57
CA LYS A 13 -11.35 5.01 13.21
C LYS A 13 -11.34 5.28 11.72
N PRO A 14 -10.81 6.42 11.29
CA PRO A 14 -10.77 6.73 9.85
C PRO A 14 -9.99 5.69 9.07
N ILE A 15 -10.49 5.38 7.87
CA ILE A 15 -9.80 4.48 6.95
C ILE A 15 -8.57 5.20 6.40
N GLN A 16 -7.43 4.51 6.42
CA GLN A 16 -6.17 5.02 5.91
C GLN A 16 -5.70 4.16 4.74
N ALA A 17 -6.33 4.37 3.59
CA ALA A 17 -6.02 3.57 2.39
C ALA A 17 -6.01 4.48 1.16
N HIS A 18 -5.05 5.38 1.11
CA HIS A 18 -4.95 6.37 0.04
C HIS A 18 -4.43 5.75 -1.24
N GLY A 19 -4.99 6.19 -2.37
CA GLY A 19 -4.58 5.71 -3.69
C GLY A 19 -4.78 4.22 -3.86
N GLY A 20 -5.79 3.65 -3.20
CA GLY A 20 -5.88 2.23 -3.03
C GLY A 20 -6.66 1.48 -4.07
N MET A 21 -6.82 0.18 -3.82
CA MET A 21 -7.61 -0.70 -4.66
C MET A 21 -8.21 -1.80 -3.81
N ILE A 22 -9.23 -2.45 -4.33
CA ILE A 22 -9.90 -3.54 -3.64
C ILE A 22 -9.69 -4.84 -4.43
N LEU A 23 -9.23 -5.86 -3.71
CA LEU A 23 -9.06 -7.20 -4.26
C LEU A 23 -10.10 -8.13 -3.63
N GLN A 24 -10.79 -8.92 -4.44
CA GLN A 24 -11.66 -9.96 -3.91
C GLN A 24 -10.95 -11.31 -3.97
N HIS A 25 -10.96 -12.03 -2.86
CA HIS A 25 -10.30 -13.33 -2.80
C HIS A 25 -11.10 -14.22 -1.86
N LYS A 26 -11.61 -15.33 -2.39
CA LYS A 26 -12.35 -16.33 -1.60
C LYS A 26 -13.50 -15.72 -0.79
N GLY A 27 -14.23 -14.81 -1.43
CA GLY A 27 -15.42 -14.22 -0.82
C GLY A 27 -15.14 -13.06 0.11
N ILE A 28 -13.90 -12.69 0.31
CA ILE A 28 -13.52 -11.57 1.17
C ILE A 28 -12.95 -10.47 0.28
N TYR A 29 -13.25 -9.22 0.63
CA TYR A 29 -12.69 -8.06 -0.05
C TYR A 29 -11.57 -7.48 0.78
N TYR A 30 -10.46 -7.14 0.13
CA TYR A 30 -9.29 -6.56 0.78
C TYR A 30 -9.01 -5.21 0.14
N TRP A 31 -8.96 -4.16 0.97
CA TRP A 31 -8.76 -2.80 0.51
C TRP A 31 -7.36 -2.39 0.93
N TYR A 32 -6.49 -2.16 -0.05
CA TYR A 32 -5.11 -1.76 0.19
C TYR A 32 -4.94 -0.30 -0.17
N GLY A 33 -4.14 0.42 0.59
CA GLY A 33 -3.83 1.80 0.29
C GLY A 33 -2.76 2.32 1.22
N GLU A 34 -2.18 3.45 0.85
CA GLU A 34 -1.13 4.03 1.67
C GLU A 34 -1.71 4.64 2.93
N ASN A 35 -1.08 4.36 4.06
CA ASN A 35 -1.45 4.97 5.33
C ASN A 35 -0.75 6.33 5.42
N LYS A 36 -1.52 7.39 5.60
CA LYS A 36 -0.98 8.74 5.70
C LYS A 36 -1.29 9.37 7.04
N ASP A 37 -1.46 8.55 8.07
CA ASP A 37 -1.79 9.03 9.40
C ASP A 37 -0.53 9.51 10.12
N THR A 38 0.10 10.52 9.54
CA THR A 38 1.28 11.16 10.11
C THR A 38 1.28 12.61 9.64
N GLU A 39 2.13 13.43 10.24
CA GLU A 39 2.11 14.85 9.94
C GLU A 39 2.73 15.13 8.58
N THR A 40 2.28 16.24 7.99
CA THR A 40 2.84 16.74 6.74
C THR A 40 3.91 17.77 7.08
N VAL A 41 5.11 17.59 6.53
CA VAL A 41 6.21 18.51 6.75
C VAL A 41 6.72 18.96 5.39
N ASN A 42 6.68 20.26 5.14
CA ASN A 42 7.13 20.84 3.86
C ASN A 42 6.47 20.17 2.67
N ARG A 43 5.14 19.98 2.77
CA ARG A 43 4.32 19.34 1.73
C ARG A 43 4.70 17.88 1.48
N HIS A 44 5.40 17.28 2.42
CA HIS A 44 5.78 15.87 2.32
C HIS A 44 5.20 15.09 3.49
N VAL A 45 4.62 13.94 3.18
CA VAL A 45 4.14 13.00 4.18
C VAL A 45 4.99 11.75 4.07
N ASP A 46 5.62 11.35 5.18
CA ASP A 46 6.46 10.18 5.18
C ASP A 46 5.69 8.93 4.79
N PHE A 47 6.38 7.99 4.14
CA PHE A 47 5.82 6.68 3.89
C PHE A 47 5.86 5.89 5.21
N ILE A 48 4.69 5.56 5.75
CA ILE A 48 4.61 4.82 7.01
C ILE A 48 3.96 3.46 6.82
N GLY A 49 3.66 3.08 5.58
CA GLY A 49 3.22 1.72 5.28
C GLY A 49 2.01 1.68 4.36
N ILE A 50 1.77 0.49 3.83
CA ILE A 50 0.55 0.18 3.10
C ILE A 50 -0.39 -0.51 4.07
N SER A 51 -1.59 0.04 4.22
CA SER A 51 -2.64 -0.52 5.07
C SER A 51 -3.46 -1.53 4.31
N CYS A 52 -4.09 -2.44 5.05
CA CYS A 52 -5.06 -3.37 4.50
C CYS A 52 -6.28 -3.42 5.41
N TYR A 53 -7.45 -3.39 4.80
CA TYR A 53 -8.72 -3.59 5.48
C TYR A 53 -9.45 -4.72 4.81
N SER A 54 -10.25 -5.48 5.56
CA SER A 54 -11.01 -6.58 4.99
C SER A 54 -12.50 -6.40 5.26
N SER A 55 -13.32 -6.94 4.36
CA SER A 55 -14.76 -6.84 4.49
C SER A 55 -15.42 -8.00 3.78
N GLU A 56 -16.57 -8.44 4.31
CA GLU A 56 -17.40 -9.43 3.66
C GLU A 56 -18.53 -8.80 2.85
N ASP A 57 -18.78 -7.50 3.05
CA ASP A 57 -19.96 -6.84 2.49
C ASP A 57 -19.67 -5.50 1.82
N LEU A 58 -18.40 -5.07 1.75
CA LEU A 58 -17.97 -3.79 1.19
C LEU A 58 -18.48 -2.58 1.98
N GLU A 59 -19.03 -2.81 3.16
CA GLU A 59 -19.53 -1.72 4.00
C GLU A 59 -18.83 -1.65 5.33
N ASN A 60 -18.56 -2.82 5.92
CA ASN A 60 -17.91 -2.88 7.22
C ASN A 60 -16.47 -3.35 7.02
N TRP A 61 -15.53 -2.47 7.30
CA TRP A 61 -14.11 -2.70 7.01
C TRP A 61 -13.32 -2.91 8.30
N ARG A 62 -12.71 -4.06 8.42
CA ARG A 62 -11.87 -4.38 9.57
C ARG A 62 -10.43 -4.00 9.26
N ASN A 63 -9.78 -3.30 10.18
CA ASN A 63 -8.39 -2.92 10.02
C ASN A 63 -7.50 -4.14 10.21
N GLU A 64 -6.77 -4.52 9.18
CA GLU A 64 -5.84 -5.65 9.23
C GLU A 64 -4.40 -5.20 9.51
N GLY A 65 -4.19 -3.89 9.61
CA GLY A 65 -2.87 -3.35 9.95
C GLY A 65 -2.04 -2.97 8.73
N ILE A 66 -0.79 -2.69 8.99
CA ILE A 66 0.19 -2.38 7.94
C ILE A 66 0.70 -3.69 7.38
N VAL A 67 0.56 -3.86 6.06
CA VAL A 67 0.95 -5.11 5.40
C VAL A 67 2.25 -4.97 4.61
N LEU A 68 2.70 -3.75 4.32
CA LEU A 68 4.03 -3.49 3.78
C LEU A 68 4.61 -2.33 4.59
N SER A 69 5.68 -2.61 5.31
CA SER A 69 6.26 -1.66 6.25
C SER A 69 7.35 -0.80 5.63
N PRO A 70 7.54 0.41 6.13
CA PRO A 70 8.65 1.26 5.67
C PRO A 70 9.98 0.78 6.23
N VAL A 71 11.06 1.20 5.59
CA VAL A 71 12.40 1.06 6.12
C VAL A 71 12.79 2.42 6.69
N VAL A 72 13.15 2.45 7.97
CA VAL A 72 13.40 3.73 8.64
C VAL A 72 14.89 4.00 8.91
N ASN A 73 15.73 2.99 8.77
CA ASN A 73 17.14 3.11 9.15
C ASN A 73 18.11 2.86 7.99
N ASN A 74 17.63 2.86 6.75
CA ASN A 74 18.49 2.65 5.59
C ASN A 74 18.04 3.55 4.44
N PRO A 75 18.65 4.74 4.30
CA PRO A 75 18.25 5.67 3.24
C PRO A 75 18.47 5.14 1.82
N ALA A 76 19.26 4.10 1.65
CA ALA A 76 19.51 3.53 0.33
C ALA A 76 18.41 2.56 -0.11
N HIS A 77 17.52 2.18 0.80
CA HIS A 77 16.44 1.24 0.46
C HIS A 77 15.28 1.99 -0.19
N MET A 78 14.67 1.37 -1.22
CA MET A 78 13.56 2.03 -1.89
C MET A 78 12.34 2.24 -1.01
N LEU A 79 12.14 1.41 0.01
CA LEU A 79 11.05 1.59 0.96
C LEU A 79 11.42 2.54 2.11
N TYR A 80 12.53 3.29 1.97
CA TYR A 80 12.90 4.25 2.99
C TYR A 80 11.77 5.25 3.22
N THR A 81 11.53 5.57 4.48
CA THR A 81 10.37 6.36 4.87
C THR A 81 10.29 7.74 4.20
N LYS A 82 11.41 8.29 3.76
CA LYS A 82 11.41 9.58 3.05
C LYS A 82 11.19 9.43 1.55
N ASN A 83 11.17 8.21 1.04
CA ASN A 83 10.86 7.96 -0.36
C ASN A 83 9.35 7.83 -0.56
N ILE A 84 8.96 7.67 -1.82
CA ILE A 84 7.56 7.54 -2.20
C ILE A 84 7.24 6.08 -2.44
N CYS A 85 6.18 5.59 -1.81
CA CYS A 85 5.64 4.26 -2.05
C CYS A 85 4.12 4.40 -1.98
N GLU A 86 3.48 4.40 -3.13
CA GLU A 86 2.06 4.74 -3.19
C GLU A 86 1.36 3.92 -4.27
N ARG A 87 0.03 4.00 -4.30
CA ARG A 87 -0.82 3.37 -5.30
C ARG A 87 -0.58 1.87 -5.40
N PRO A 88 -0.82 1.12 -4.31
CA PRO A 88 -0.63 -0.33 -4.36
C PRO A 88 -1.61 -0.99 -5.30
N ARG A 89 -1.15 -2.06 -5.94
CA ARG A 89 -2.00 -2.94 -6.74
C ARG A 89 -1.61 -4.35 -6.37
N VAL A 90 -2.59 -5.16 -6.01
CA VAL A 90 -2.34 -6.51 -5.52
C VAL A 90 -3.09 -7.49 -6.39
N LEU A 91 -2.43 -8.57 -6.76
CA LEU A 91 -3.07 -9.66 -7.46
C LEU A 91 -2.63 -10.99 -6.84
N TYR A 92 -3.42 -12.02 -7.08
CA TYR A 92 -3.11 -13.36 -6.61
C TYR A 92 -2.53 -14.17 -7.75
N ASN A 93 -1.35 -14.75 -7.55
CA ASN A 93 -0.70 -15.59 -8.54
C ASN A 93 -1.00 -17.04 -8.20
N LYS A 94 -1.85 -17.68 -9.02
CA LYS A 94 -2.27 -19.05 -8.74
C LYS A 94 -1.14 -20.05 -8.85
N SER A 95 -0.18 -19.79 -9.71
CA SER A 95 0.94 -20.71 -9.90
C SER A 95 1.82 -20.81 -8.67
N THR A 96 2.12 -19.68 -8.05
CA THR A 96 2.98 -19.64 -6.87
C THR A 96 2.18 -19.61 -5.58
N LYS A 97 0.86 -19.40 -5.68
CA LYS A 97 -0.03 -19.27 -4.53
C LYS A 97 0.39 -18.12 -3.64
N GLN A 98 0.85 -17.03 -4.26
CA GLN A 98 1.29 -15.85 -3.55
C GLN A 98 0.51 -14.63 -4.00
N PHE A 99 0.40 -13.67 -3.11
CA PHE A 99 -0.13 -12.35 -3.43
C PHE A 99 1.05 -11.48 -3.82
N VAL A 100 0.90 -10.74 -4.91
CA VAL A 100 1.97 -9.88 -5.43
C VAL A 100 1.47 -8.46 -5.41
N MET A 101 2.23 -7.58 -4.77
CA MET A 101 1.91 -6.17 -4.68
C MET A 101 2.89 -5.37 -5.52
N TYR A 102 2.34 -4.48 -6.35
CA TYR A 102 3.10 -3.49 -7.09
C TYR A 102 2.75 -2.12 -6.54
N THR A 103 3.74 -1.28 -6.31
CA THR A 103 3.51 0.10 -5.88
C THR A 103 4.32 1.04 -6.76
N HIS A 104 3.88 2.30 -6.82
CA HIS A 104 4.73 3.34 -7.37
C HIS A 104 5.94 3.51 -6.45
N ALA A 105 7.13 3.45 -7.02
CA ALA A 105 8.39 3.62 -6.28
C ALA A 105 9.07 4.87 -6.76
N ASP A 106 9.39 5.77 -5.84
CA ASP A 106 10.03 7.00 -6.27
C ASP A 106 10.88 7.58 -5.16
N THR A 107 11.75 8.48 -5.58
CA THR A 107 12.44 9.37 -4.66
C THR A 107 11.53 10.56 -4.38
N ALA A 108 11.86 11.32 -3.33
CA ALA A 108 10.99 12.43 -2.90
C ALA A 108 10.79 13.47 -4.00
N ASP A 109 11.70 13.56 -4.95
CA ASP A 109 11.60 14.51 -6.07
C ASP A 109 10.94 13.89 -7.30
N TYR A 110 10.45 12.67 -7.19
CA TYR A 110 9.79 11.95 -8.29
C TYR A 110 10.68 11.75 -9.51
N TYR A 111 11.97 11.65 -9.30
CA TYR A 111 12.92 11.49 -10.40
C TYR A 111 13.09 10.04 -10.81
N TYR A 112 13.03 9.11 -9.86
CA TYR A 112 13.28 7.69 -10.14
C TYR A 112 12.20 7.07 -11.02
N ALA A 113 10.93 7.32 -10.70
CA ALA A 113 9.77 6.87 -11.48
C ALA A 113 9.79 5.37 -11.75
N GLY A 114 9.69 4.58 -10.68
CA GLY A 114 9.79 3.14 -10.79
C GLY A 114 8.64 2.41 -10.12
N VAL A 115 8.84 1.10 -9.96
CA VAL A 115 7.85 0.19 -9.40
C VAL A 115 8.53 -0.68 -8.34
N ASN A 116 7.89 -0.81 -7.18
CA ASN A 116 8.27 -1.81 -6.16
C ASN A 116 7.49 -3.08 -6.39
N VAL A 117 8.10 -4.22 -6.12
CA VAL A 117 7.44 -5.52 -6.14
C VAL A 117 7.64 -6.17 -4.79
N ALA A 118 6.53 -6.61 -4.19
CA ALA A 118 6.56 -7.31 -2.91
C ALA A 118 5.60 -8.49 -2.96
N VAL A 119 5.86 -9.51 -2.17
CA VAL A 119 5.06 -10.74 -2.19
C VAL A 119 4.68 -11.15 -0.78
N ALA A 120 3.55 -11.85 -0.67
CA ALA A 120 3.07 -12.39 0.60
C ALA A 120 2.33 -13.69 0.36
N ALA A 121 2.33 -14.56 1.36
CA ALA A 121 1.58 -15.80 1.31
C ALA A 121 0.10 -15.58 1.66
N SER A 122 -0.22 -14.47 2.31
CA SER A 122 -1.56 -14.14 2.77
C SER A 122 -1.97 -12.78 2.23
N PRO A 123 -3.28 -12.56 1.97
CA PRO A 123 -3.72 -11.24 1.50
C PRO A 123 -3.49 -10.13 2.53
N THR A 124 -3.36 -10.48 3.81
CA THR A 124 -3.09 -9.50 4.85
C THR A 124 -1.61 -9.41 5.18
N GLY A 125 -0.75 -9.97 4.32
CA GLY A 125 0.69 -9.85 4.48
C GLY A 125 1.26 -10.78 5.54
N PRO A 126 2.44 -10.46 6.04
CA PRO A 126 3.25 -9.31 5.63
C PRO A 126 3.82 -9.49 4.22
N PHE A 127 3.86 -8.40 3.48
CA PHE A 127 4.48 -8.42 2.16
C PHE A 127 5.98 -8.19 2.32
N VAL A 128 6.75 -8.98 1.57
CA VAL A 128 8.21 -8.91 1.59
C VAL A 128 8.66 -8.25 0.29
N TRP A 129 9.36 -7.13 0.42
CA TRP A 129 9.88 -6.42 -0.74
C TRP A 129 10.93 -7.26 -1.46
N LEU A 130 10.80 -7.39 -2.77
CA LEU A 130 11.74 -8.15 -3.59
C LEU A 130 12.69 -7.26 -4.33
N LYS A 131 12.16 -6.22 -4.98
CA LYS A 131 12.97 -5.35 -5.82
C LYS A 131 12.19 -4.13 -6.23
N SER A 132 12.89 -3.16 -6.81
CA SER A 132 12.26 -2.09 -7.57
C SER A 132 12.93 -2.01 -8.93
N PHE A 133 12.18 -1.47 -9.89
CA PHE A 133 12.71 -1.34 -11.25
C PHE A 133 12.02 -0.19 -11.96
N GLN A 134 12.59 0.25 -13.06
CA GLN A 134 12.07 1.35 -13.86
C GLN A 134 11.56 0.79 -15.18
N PRO A 135 10.26 0.49 -15.26
CA PRO A 135 9.73 -0.24 -16.43
C PRO A 135 9.88 0.51 -17.75
N ASN A 136 9.93 1.83 -17.71
CA ASN A 136 10.03 2.63 -18.92
C ASN A 136 11.44 3.09 -19.25
N GLN A 137 12.42 2.52 -18.58
CA GLN A 137 13.80 2.94 -18.76
C GLN A 137 14.28 2.72 -20.19
N GLN A 138 13.74 1.72 -20.84
CA GLN A 138 14.12 1.35 -22.19
C GLN A 138 13.36 2.12 -23.26
N VAL A 139 12.37 2.88 -22.83
CA VAL A 139 11.43 3.54 -23.75
C VAL A 139 11.75 4.97 -23.78
N SER A 140 12.60 5.54 -24.17
CA SER A 140 12.86 6.97 -24.05
C SER A 140 12.83 7.68 -25.39
#